data_9677dcfb526089b4d7b708d119ab8e2a
#
_entry.id   9677dcfb526089b4d7b708d119ab8e2a
#
_cell.length_a   1.000
_cell.length_b   1.000
_cell.length_c   1.000
_cell.angle_alpha   90.00
_cell.angle_beta   90.00
_cell.angle_gamma   90.00
#
_symmetry.space_group_name_H-M   'P 1'
#
loop_
_entity.id
_entity.type
_entity.pdbx_description
1 polymer ?
#
loop_
_entity_poly.entity_id
_entity_poly.type
_entity_poly.pdbx_seq_one_letter_code
_entity_poly.pdbx_strand_id
1 'polypeptide(L)'
;MKIKVNIAQIKPTLGNVNKNLEIMIKNIEKAISENADLVVFPELSLTGYLVKDMVPNVAIKKNSIPKELLELSNKISIIFGAVEEDEDFRFYNSAFYLEDGELKHVHKKVYLPTYGLFDEFRYFSKGDKFRAFDTKFGRFGILICEDAFHPSSSYILNE
;
A
#
# COMPACT_ATOMS: atom_id res chain seq x y z
N MET A 1 -12.53 5.11 -20.56
CA MET A 1 -12.02 6.24 -19.75
C MET A 1 -10.49 6.19 -19.77
N LYS A 2 -9.78 7.32 -19.84
CA LYS A 2 -8.31 7.38 -19.66
C LYS A 2 -8.04 7.92 -18.27
N ILE A 3 -7.14 7.26 -17.52
CA ILE A 3 -6.65 7.74 -16.24
C ILE A 3 -5.16 8.03 -16.34
N LYS A 4 -4.71 9.11 -15.70
CA LYS A 4 -3.30 9.47 -15.62
C LYS A 4 -2.74 9.01 -14.28
N VAL A 5 -1.86 8.02 -14.33
CA VAL A 5 -1.24 7.43 -13.14
C VAL A 5 0.17 7.98 -12.96
N ASN A 6 0.48 8.50 -11.78
CA ASN A 6 1.83 8.83 -11.35
C ASN A 6 2.42 7.65 -10.57
N ILE A 7 3.54 7.12 -11.04
CA ILE A 7 4.29 6.08 -10.32
C ILE A 7 5.40 6.77 -9.53
N ALA A 8 5.21 6.87 -8.22
CA ALA A 8 6.13 7.55 -7.32
C ALA A 8 7.28 6.63 -6.90
N GLN A 9 8.34 6.61 -7.70
CA GLN A 9 9.56 5.85 -7.38
C GLN A 9 10.34 6.58 -6.27
N ILE A 10 10.11 6.19 -5.02
CA ILE A 10 10.76 6.78 -3.83
C ILE A 10 11.73 5.80 -3.18
N LYS A 11 12.63 6.30 -2.33
CA LYS A 11 13.51 5.51 -1.48
C LYS A 11 13.13 5.76 -0.01
N PRO A 12 12.31 4.91 0.61
CA PRO A 12 11.94 5.06 2.00
C PRO A 12 13.14 4.95 2.94
N THR A 13 13.12 5.73 4.02
CA THR A 13 14.03 5.55 5.15
C THR A 13 13.47 4.45 6.06
N LEU A 14 14.28 3.42 6.29
CA LEU A 14 13.85 2.23 7.04
C LEU A 14 13.36 2.62 8.45
N GLY A 15 12.12 2.24 8.78
CA GLY A 15 11.49 2.45 10.08
C GLY A 15 11.15 3.91 10.43
N ASN A 16 11.42 4.87 9.55
CA ASN A 16 11.14 6.29 9.83
C ASN A 16 9.86 6.74 9.14
N VAL A 17 8.71 6.41 9.76
CA VAL A 17 7.37 6.69 9.23
C VAL A 17 7.17 8.18 8.94
N ASN A 18 7.59 9.08 9.85
CA ASN A 18 7.40 10.51 9.67
C ASN A 18 8.16 11.06 8.45
N LYS A 19 9.43 10.68 8.30
CA LYS A 19 10.23 11.09 7.15
C LYS A 19 9.70 10.52 5.83
N ASN A 20 9.23 9.28 5.85
CA ASN A 20 8.63 8.66 4.68
C ASN A 20 7.32 9.36 4.30
N LEU A 21 6.50 9.71 5.29
CA LEU A 21 5.28 10.50 5.08
C LEU A 21 5.57 11.84 4.42
N GLU A 22 6.59 12.58 4.88
CA GLU A 22 7.01 13.84 4.25
C GLU A 22 7.41 13.65 2.78
N ILE A 23 8.17 12.57 2.47
CA ILE A 23 8.55 12.22 1.10
C ILE A 23 7.32 11.91 0.26
N MET A 24 6.37 11.16 0.82
CA MET A 24 5.13 10.81 0.12
C MET A 24 4.29 12.04 -0.16
N ILE A 25 4.08 12.93 0.82
CA ILE A 25 3.33 14.18 0.65
C ILE A 25 3.90 15.00 -0.51
N LYS A 26 5.22 15.24 -0.56
CA LYS A 26 5.87 15.97 -1.66
C LYS A 26 5.62 15.34 -3.03
N ASN A 27 5.63 14.00 -3.12
CA ASN A 27 5.36 13.30 -4.37
C ASN A 27 3.88 13.37 -4.76
N ILE A 28 2.96 13.32 -3.78
CA ILE A 28 1.52 13.49 -4.01
C ILE A 28 1.23 14.90 -4.52
N GLU A 29 1.77 15.93 -3.88
CA GLU A 29 1.62 17.34 -4.31
C GLU A 29 2.13 17.56 -5.74
N LYS A 30 3.28 16.94 -6.07
CA LYS A 30 3.81 16.95 -7.43
C LYS A 30 2.85 16.27 -8.41
N ALA A 31 2.33 15.07 -8.07
CA ALA A 31 1.37 14.36 -8.91
C ALA A 31 0.08 15.18 -9.15
N ILE A 32 -0.41 15.87 -8.12
CA ILE A 32 -1.55 16.80 -8.23
C ILE A 32 -1.22 17.95 -9.20
N SER A 33 -0.04 18.57 -9.07
CA SER A 33 0.38 19.66 -9.95
C SER A 33 0.52 19.25 -11.42
N GLU A 34 0.78 17.96 -11.66
CA GLU A 34 0.87 17.33 -12.97
C GLU A 34 -0.50 16.84 -13.49
N ASN A 35 -1.60 17.10 -12.76
CA ASN A 35 -2.96 16.62 -13.07
C ASN A 35 -3.03 15.10 -13.20
N ALA A 36 -2.40 14.35 -12.30
CA ALA A 36 -2.58 12.93 -12.20
C ALA A 36 -3.90 12.60 -11.46
N ASP A 37 -4.52 11.49 -11.83
CA ASP A 37 -5.75 11.00 -11.22
C ASP A 37 -5.46 10.04 -10.05
N LEU A 38 -4.34 9.33 -10.12
CA LEU A 38 -3.90 8.33 -9.17
C LEU A 38 -2.39 8.42 -8.97
N VAL A 39 -1.93 8.33 -7.73
CA VAL A 39 -0.52 8.13 -7.39
C VAL A 39 -0.32 6.76 -6.75
N VAL A 40 0.71 6.04 -7.21
CA VAL A 40 1.05 4.70 -6.71
C VAL A 40 2.46 4.72 -6.15
N PHE A 41 2.58 4.31 -4.89
CA PHE A 41 3.85 4.18 -4.17
C PHE A 41 4.33 2.72 -4.14
N PRO A 42 5.64 2.49 -3.88
CA PRO A 42 6.19 1.15 -3.72
C PRO A 42 5.60 0.40 -2.52
N GLU A 43 5.81 -0.93 -2.53
CA GLU A 43 5.58 -1.82 -1.40
C GLU A 43 6.24 -1.27 -0.13
N LEU A 44 5.50 -1.29 1.00
CA LEU A 44 5.94 -0.79 2.31
C LEU A 44 6.56 0.63 2.27
N SER A 45 6.05 1.48 1.40
CA SER A 45 6.59 2.84 1.17
C SER A 45 6.55 3.74 2.40
N LEU A 46 5.58 3.55 3.30
CA LEU A 46 5.47 4.33 4.53
C LEU A 46 6.43 3.85 5.63
N THR A 47 6.69 2.55 5.72
CA THR A 47 7.45 1.94 6.81
C THR A 47 8.88 1.55 6.42
N GLY A 48 9.11 1.32 5.14
CA GLY A 48 10.31 0.68 4.61
C GLY A 48 10.16 -0.85 4.61
N TYR A 49 10.92 -1.54 3.74
CA TYR A 49 10.74 -2.97 3.50
C TYR A 49 11.42 -3.86 4.54
N LEU A 50 12.70 -3.66 4.83
CA LEU A 50 13.48 -4.52 5.72
C LEU A 50 13.41 -4.09 7.20
N VAL A 51 12.21 -3.82 7.71
CA VAL A 51 12.00 -3.36 9.09
C VAL A 51 12.22 -4.44 10.15
N LYS A 52 12.16 -5.73 9.78
CA LYS A 52 12.47 -6.86 10.68
C LYS A 52 11.79 -6.73 12.06
N ASP A 53 12.58 -6.77 13.13
CA ASP A 53 12.09 -6.70 14.51
C ASP A 53 11.43 -5.35 14.87
N MET A 54 11.53 -4.34 13.99
CA MET A 54 10.83 -3.06 14.16
C MET A 54 9.37 -3.11 13.71
N VAL A 55 8.89 -4.22 13.12
CA VAL A 55 7.51 -4.37 12.62
C VAL A 55 6.46 -3.83 13.60
N PRO A 56 6.46 -4.20 14.90
CA PRO A 56 5.47 -3.68 15.84
C PRO A 56 5.56 -2.16 16.08
N ASN A 57 6.76 -1.58 15.91
CA ASN A 57 6.99 -0.16 16.18
C ASN A 57 6.56 0.76 15.05
N VAL A 58 6.45 0.22 13.82
CA VAL A 58 6.14 1.00 12.61
C VAL A 58 4.75 0.70 12.05
N ALA A 59 4.09 -0.33 12.57
CA ALA A 59 2.78 -0.76 12.10
C ALA A 59 1.71 0.33 12.31
N ILE A 60 0.81 0.44 11.35
CA ILE A 60 -0.36 1.30 11.42
C ILE A 60 -1.64 0.47 11.47
N LYS A 61 -2.67 0.96 12.15
CA LYS A 61 -4.02 0.40 12.10
C LYS A 61 -4.85 1.13 11.04
N LYS A 62 -5.91 0.51 10.56
CA LYS A 62 -6.83 1.13 9.59
C LYS A 62 -7.43 2.46 10.07
N ASN A 63 -7.61 2.61 11.36
CA ASN A 63 -8.11 3.83 11.99
C ASN A 63 -7.01 4.85 12.34
N SER A 64 -5.75 4.54 12.08
CA SER A 64 -4.58 5.40 12.34
C SER A 64 -3.78 5.75 11.08
N ILE A 65 -4.45 5.74 9.93
CA ILE A 65 -3.87 6.24 8.68
C ILE A 65 -3.49 7.72 8.87
N PRO A 66 -2.29 8.16 8.42
CA PRO A 66 -1.91 9.56 8.50
C PRO A 66 -2.97 10.47 7.90
N LYS A 67 -3.41 11.46 8.68
CA LYS A 67 -4.51 12.36 8.32
C LYS A 67 -4.21 13.15 7.05
N GLU A 68 -2.95 13.51 6.84
CA GLU A 68 -2.47 14.21 5.67
C GLU A 68 -2.72 13.41 4.38
N LEU A 69 -2.56 12.09 4.42
CA LEU A 69 -2.83 11.23 3.26
C LEU A 69 -4.33 11.17 2.97
N LEU A 70 -5.18 11.10 4.00
CA LEU A 70 -6.63 11.15 3.85
C LEU A 70 -7.07 12.49 3.27
N GLU A 71 -6.56 13.62 3.78
CA GLU A 71 -6.87 14.95 3.27
C GLU A 71 -6.47 15.13 1.80
N LEU A 72 -5.25 14.67 1.43
CA LEU A 72 -4.77 14.72 0.05
C LEU A 72 -5.58 13.82 -0.88
N SER A 73 -6.13 12.72 -0.37
CA SER A 73 -6.94 11.81 -1.19
C SER A 73 -8.26 12.40 -1.68
N ASN A 74 -8.69 13.56 -1.17
CA ASN A 74 -9.78 14.34 -1.75
C ASN A 74 -9.44 14.96 -3.12
N LYS A 75 -8.13 15.07 -3.45
CA LYS A 75 -7.66 15.68 -4.69
C LYS A 75 -7.13 14.66 -5.69
N ILE A 76 -6.59 13.55 -5.22
CA ILE A 76 -5.98 12.50 -6.03
C ILE A 76 -6.13 11.17 -5.32
N SER A 77 -6.48 10.09 -6.02
CA SER A 77 -6.48 8.75 -5.41
C SER A 77 -5.06 8.29 -5.09
N ILE A 78 -4.87 7.58 -3.98
CA ILE A 78 -3.55 7.21 -3.45
C ILE A 78 -3.49 5.72 -3.19
N ILE A 79 -2.47 5.02 -3.75
CA ILE A 79 -2.09 3.68 -3.32
C ILE A 79 -0.74 3.75 -2.63
N PHE A 80 -0.65 3.24 -1.40
CA PHE A 80 0.62 3.17 -0.68
C PHE A 80 0.74 1.88 0.12
N GLY A 81 1.98 1.46 0.40
CA GLY A 81 2.29 0.28 1.19
C GLY A 81 2.72 0.63 2.61
N ALA A 82 2.25 -0.14 3.59
CA ALA A 82 2.68 -0.04 4.99
C ALA A 82 2.55 -1.38 5.71
N VAL A 83 3.25 -1.52 6.83
CA VAL A 83 2.95 -2.57 7.80
C VAL A 83 1.61 -2.25 8.45
N GLU A 84 0.64 -3.17 8.33
CA GLU A 84 -0.67 -3.09 8.98
C GLU A 84 -0.68 -3.96 10.24
N GLU A 85 -1.22 -3.45 11.34
CA GLU A 85 -1.63 -4.23 12.51
C GLU A 85 -3.16 -4.39 12.50
N ASP A 86 -3.66 -5.63 12.58
CA ASP A 86 -5.09 -5.88 12.67
C ASP A 86 -5.59 -5.91 14.13
N GLU A 87 -6.90 -6.15 14.30
CA GLU A 87 -7.54 -6.19 15.62
C GLU A 87 -7.10 -7.39 16.48
N ASP A 88 -6.53 -8.43 15.86
CA ASP A 88 -5.97 -9.60 16.52
C ASP A 88 -4.46 -9.47 16.77
N PHE A 89 -3.90 -8.25 16.66
CA PHE A 89 -2.47 -7.95 16.82
C PHE A 89 -1.56 -8.70 15.85
N ARG A 90 -2.07 -9.06 14.67
CA ARG A 90 -1.28 -9.65 13.61
C ARG A 90 -0.77 -8.56 12.67
N PHE A 91 0.45 -8.74 12.18
CA PHE A 91 1.11 -7.80 11.27
C PHE A 91 1.05 -8.31 9.83
N TYR A 92 0.78 -7.40 8.89
CA TYR A 92 0.68 -7.70 7.47
C TYR A 92 1.47 -6.70 6.64
N ASN A 93 2.01 -7.18 5.53
CA ASN A 93 2.44 -6.34 4.44
C ASN A 93 1.20 -5.95 3.64
N SER A 94 0.78 -4.69 3.71
CA SER A 94 -0.51 -4.25 3.17
C SER A 94 -0.38 -3.06 2.23
N ALA A 95 -1.24 -3.04 1.21
CA ALA A 95 -1.45 -1.90 0.33
C ALA A 95 -2.81 -1.26 0.62
N PHE A 96 -2.79 0.05 0.82
CA PHE A 96 -3.95 0.87 1.16
C PHE A 96 -4.37 1.69 -0.06
N TYR A 97 -5.66 1.72 -0.36
CA TYR A 97 -6.24 2.59 -1.37
C TYR A 97 -7.11 3.66 -0.71
N LEU A 98 -6.71 4.92 -0.92
CA LEU A 98 -7.45 6.09 -0.44
C LEU A 98 -8.08 6.82 -1.61
N GLU A 99 -9.34 7.21 -1.45
CA GLU A 99 -10.11 7.98 -2.43
C GLU A 99 -11.16 8.82 -1.70
N ASP A 100 -11.31 10.08 -2.13
CA ASP A 100 -12.33 11.00 -1.62
C ASP A 100 -12.30 11.15 -0.08
N GLY A 101 -11.11 11.28 0.50
CA GLY A 101 -10.88 11.46 1.94
C GLY A 101 -11.04 10.19 2.78
N GLU A 102 -11.24 9.02 2.18
CA GLU A 102 -11.56 7.78 2.88
C GLU A 102 -10.64 6.62 2.49
N LEU A 103 -10.49 5.68 3.42
CA LEU A 103 -9.93 4.35 3.12
C LEU A 103 -10.99 3.49 2.42
N LYS A 104 -10.82 3.24 1.12
CA LYS A 104 -11.76 2.43 0.34
C LYS A 104 -11.39 0.95 0.32
N HIS A 105 -10.10 0.61 0.35
CA HIS A 105 -9.65 -0.78 0.29
C HIS A 105 -8.30 -0.98 0.96
N VAL A 106 -8.10 -2.18 1.53
CA VAL A 106 -6.81 -2.69 1.98
C VAL A 106 -6.61 -4.08 1.41
N HIS A 107 -5.50 -4.29 0.72
CA HIS A 107 -5.05 -5.60 0.30
C HIS A 107 -3.89 -6.05 1.19
N LYS A 108 -4.03 -7.21 1.84
CA LYS A 108 -2.99 -7.90 2.61
C LYS A 108 -2.27 -8.87 1.70
N LYS A 109 -0.94 -8.77 1.60
CA LYS A 109 -0.14 -9.66 0.75
C LYS A 109 -0.39 -11.12 1.07
N VAL A 110 -0.72 -11.91 0.03
CA VAL A 110 -1.09 -13.32 0.17
C VAL A 110 0.14 -14.23 0.04
N TYR A 111 1.02 -13.95 -0.90
CA TYR A 111 2.24 -14.73 -1.10
C TYR A 111 3.44 -14.03 -0.46
N LEU A 112 3.94 -14.61 0.62
CA LEU A 112 5.06 -14.09 1.40
C LEU A 112 6.34 -14.82 0.99
N PRO A 113 7.27 -14.18 0.27
CA PRO A 113 8.53 -14.80 -0.11
C PRO A 113 9.41 -15.09 1.12
N THR A 114 9.97 -16.31 1.16
CA THR A 114 10.86 -16.77 2.23
C THR A 114 12.12 -17.42 1.65
N TYR A 115 12.61 -16.89 0.52
CA TYR A 115 13.78 -17.38 -0.19
C TYR A 115 14.77 -16.24 -0.48
N GLY A 116 16.03 -16.57 -0.64
CA GLY A 116 17.09 -15.60 -0.90
C GLY A 116 17.26 -14.59 0.23
N LEU A 117 17.01 -13.32 -0.05
CA LEU A 117 17.08 -12.23 0.91
C LEU A 117 15.74 -11.97 1.63
N PHE A 118 14.69 -12.68 1.23
CA PHE A 118 13.35 -12.50 1.73
C PHE A 118 13.07 -13.45 2.90
N ASP A 119 12.46 -12.93 3.95
CA ASP A 119 12.03 -13.69 5.14
C ASP A 119 10.72 -13.13 5.68
N GLU A 120 9.78 -12.87 4.75
CA GLU A 120 8.52 -12.17 5.09
C GLU A 120 7.64 -12.98 6.05
N PHE A 121 7.58 -14.29 5.87
CA PHE A 121 6.75 -15.17 6.70
C PHE A 121 7.16 -15.15 8.19
N ARG A 122 8.39 -14.75 8.49
CA ARG A 122 8.85 -14.58 9.88
C ARG A 122 8.21 -13.39 10.59
N TYR A 123 7.89 -12.34 9.83
CA TYR A 123 7.46 -11.05 10.38
C TYR A 123 6.01 -10.72 10.09
N PHE A 124 5.44 -11.29 9.03
CA PHE A 124 4.09 -10.98 8.56
C PHE A 124 3.19 -12.20 8.54
N SER A 125 1.94 -11.98 8.86
CA SER A 125 0.87 -12.93 8.62
C SER A 125 0.47 -12.90 7.15
N LYS A 126 0.07 -14.04 6.62
CA LYS A 126 -0.40 -14.20 5.25
C LYS A 126 -1.80 -13.59 5.09
N GLY A 127 -2.03 -12.83 4.03
CA GLY A 127 -3.37 -12.46 3.58
C GLY A 127 -4.19 -13.69 3.16
N ASP A 128 -5.49 -13.59 3.25
CA ASP A 128 -6.42 -14.72 3.06
C ASP A 128 -7.21 -14.66 1.75
N LYS A 129 -7.13 -13.54 1.00
CA LYS A 129 -7.96 -13.34 -0.20
C LYS A 129 -7.39 -12.32 -1.16
N PHE A 130 -7.75 -12.51 -2.43
CA PHE A 130 -7.69 -11.48 -3.47
C PHE A 130 -9.11 -10.95 -3.66
N ARG A 131 -9.26 -9.63 -3.68
CA ARG A 131 -10.55 -8.97 -3.87
C ARG A 131 -10.43 -7.77 -4.79
N ALA A 132 -11.22 -7.78 -5.86
CA ALA A 132 -11.46 -6.59 -6.65
C ALA A 132 -12.45 -5.66 -5.92
N PHE A 133 -12.31 -4.36 -6.14
CA PHE A 133 -13.14 -3.33 -5.50
C PHE A 133 -13.44 -2.20 -6.48
N ASP A 134 -14.54 -1.51 -6.25
CA ASP A 134 -14.97 -0.42 -7.12
C ASP A 134 -14.33 0.90 -6.70
N THR A 135 -13.89 1.67 -7.70
CA THR A 135 -13.32 3.00 -7.58
C THR A 135 -14.03 3.95 -8.55
N LYS A 136 -13.83 5.25 -8.41
CA LYS A 136 -14.34 6.24 -9.40
C LYS A 136 -13.81 6.02 -10.82
N PHE A 137 -12.78 5.22 -10.99
CA PHE A 137 -12.17 4.91 -12.29
C PHE A 137 -12.61 3.55 -12.86
N GLY A 138 -13.39 2.78 -12.14
CA GLY A 138 -13.79 1.42 -12.46
C GLY A 138 -13.32 0.42 -11.42
N ARG A 139 -13.39 -0.86 -11.75
CA ARG A 139 -13.03 -1.95 -10.82
C ARG A 139 -11.53 -2.19 -10.83
N PHE A 140 -10.92 -2.16 -9.64
CA PHE A 140 -9.49 -2.36 -9.42
C PHE A 140 -9.22 -3.64 -8.64
N GLY A 141 -8.03 -4.22 -8.88
CA GLY A 141 -7.40 -5.21 -8.03
C GLY A 141 -5.99 -4.74 -7.68
N ILE A 142 -5.55 -5.03 -6.46
CA ILE A 142 -4.18 -4.73 -6.01
C ILE A 142 -3.45 -6.04 -5.75
N LEU A 143 -2.23 -6.13 -6.27
CA LEU A 143 -1.27 -7.21 -6.03
C LEU A 143 0.03 -6.61 -5.52
N ILE A 144 0.63 -7.22 -4.50
CA ILE A 144 1.88 -6.77 -3.92
C ILE A 144 3.00 -7.73 -4.33
N CYS A 145 3.94 -7.25 -5.15
CA CYS A 145 5.18 -7.95 -5.53
C CYS A 145 4.95 -9.44 -5.87
N GLU A 146 5.26 -10.36 -4.95
CA GLU A 146 5.14 -11.82 -5.12
C GLU A 146 3.72 -12.25 -5.53
N ASP A 147 2.68 -11.56 -5.09
CA ASP A 147 1.32 -11.85 -5.52
C ASP A 147 1.17 -11.83 -7.06
N ALA A 148 1.89 -10.92 -7.73
CA ALA A 148 1.81 -10.77 -9.18
C ALA A 148 2.51 -11.88 -9.97
N PHE A 149 3.41 -12.64 -9.35
CA PHE A 149 4.10 -13.76 -9.99
C PHE A 149 3.26 -15.04 -10.02
N HIS A 150 2.15 -15.07 -9.30
CA HIS A 150 1.23 -16.21 -9.27
C HIS A 150 0.03 -15.96 -10.20
N PRO A 151 -0.11 -16.72 -11.32
CA PRO A 151 -1.19 -16.53 -12.29
C PRO A 151 -2.59 -16.62 -11.68
N SER A 152 -2.76 -17.43 -10.62
CA SER A 152 -4.02 -17.55 -9.87
C SER A 152 -4.51 -16.24 -9.29
N SER A 153 -3.61 -15.33 -8.88
CA SER A 153 -3.96 -14.03 -8.31
C SER A 153 -4.71 -13.16 -9.31
N SER A 154 -4.17 -13.04 -10.52
CA SER A 154 -4.79 -12.28 -11.60
C SER A 154 -6.10 -12.93 -12.07
N TYR A 155 -6.14 -14.26 -12.11
CA TYR A 155 -7.35 -14.99 -12.47
C TYR A 155 -8.50 -14.71 -11.49
N ILE A 156 -8.24 -14.84 -10.19
CA ILE A 156 -9.25 -14.58 -9.13
C ILE A 156 -9.75 -13.14 -9.17
N LEU A 157 -8.88 -12.16 -9.46
CA LEU A 157 -9.29 -10.75 -9.53
C LEU A 157 -10.14 -10.42 -10.76
N ASN A 158 -10.12 -11.28 -11.80
CA ASN A 158 -10.91 -11.09 -13.03
C ASN A 158 -12.31 -11.69 -12.94
N GLU A 159 -12.57 -12.59 -12.00
CA GLU A 159 -13.90 -13.17 -11.74
C GLU A 159 -14.81 -12.22 -10.95
#